data_58524ea4b894b166bc664de4c57d6783
#
_entry.id   58524ea4b894b166bc664de4c57d6783
#
_cell.length_a   1.000
_cell.length_b   1.000
_cell.length_c   1.000
_cell.angle_alpha   90.00
_cell.angle_beta   90.00
_cell.angle_gamma   90.00
#
_symmetry.space_group_name_H-M   'P 1'
#
loop_
_entity.id
_entity.type
_entity.pdbx_description
1 polymer ?
#
loop_
_entity_poly.entity_id
_entity_poly.type
_entity_poly.pdbx_seq_one_letter_code
_entity_poly.pdbx_strand_id
1 'polypeptide(L)'
;MTTKEHNDVMHQYNYYFRHMNPNQSTPYSYQPYHFNNEYYTNTTQNGLIDHNDLYFRQHILTFVLIHGSWADPTFWNGIAGELRKMGHIVHTPQLPGHGTDKNKNVTHAMITQSVVEYITTQNLKNIILVGHSFGGSVIQKVAEQLPDRIKRLVFWNAFILKDGESMADQFPPQGQQFILGLAQQSPDHSIKLPFSYFREVFVNLADLQTAQQIYNSTTPEPSAPLTEKLDLKAFYQLTTPRSFINLLEDTAIPAGETYGWYPHMASRLGIFRFIQGHGDHMTTAKLQPRKVAHLIVNAGRD
;
A
#
# COMPACT_ATOMS: atom_id res chain seq x y z
N MET A 1 -22.51 -15.89 13.63
CA MET A 1 -23.08 -15.56 12.30
C MET A 1 -23.45 -16.87 11.60
N THR A 2 -24.69 -17.06 11.22
CA THR A 2 -25.07 -18.24 10.44
C THR A 2 -24.57 -18.09 9.00
N THR A 3 -24.45 -19.19 8.26
CA THR A 3 -24.05 -19.17 6.82
C THR A 3 -24.94 -18.24 6.00
N LYS A 4 -26.18 -18.05 6.41
CA LYS A 4 -27.15 -17.15 5.80
C LYS A 4 -26.81 -15.68 6.04
N GLU A 5 -26.47 -15.32 7.26
CA GLU A 5 -26.05 -13.94 7.61
C GLU A 5 -24.74 -13.56 6.91
N HIS A 6 -23.81 -14.52 6.78
CA HIS A 6 -22.58 -14.32 6.02
C HIS A 6 -22.85 -14.05 4.54
N ASN A 7 -23.75 -14.83 3.93
CA ASN A 7 -24.15 -14.63 2.52
C ASN A 7 -24.90 -13.31 2.31
N ASP A 8 -25.73 -12.89 3.26
CA ASP A 8 -26.48 -11.64 3.18
C ASP A 8 -25.56 -10.42 3.29
N VAL A 9 -24.55 -10.45 4.15
CA VAL A 9 -23.51 -9.39 4.25
C VAL A 9 -22.68 -9.33 2.95
N MET A 10 -22.30 -10.48 2.41
CA MET A 10 -21.56 -10.54 1.12
C MET A 10 -22.42 -10.07 -0.05
N HIS A 11 -23.71 -10.37 -0.03
CA HIS A 11 -24.65 -9.89 -1.06
C HIS A 11 -24.86 -8.37 -0.98
N GLN A 12 -24.99 -7.80 0.21
CA GLN A 12 -25.09 -6.36 0.41
C GLN A 12 -23.80 -5.63 0.04
N TYR A 13 -22.64 -6.20 0.37
CA TYR A 13 -21.34 -5.64 -0.01
C TYR A 13 -21.14 -5.64 -1.53
N ASN A 14 -21.47 -6.75 -2.20
CA ASN A 14 -21.43 -6.87 -3.66
C ASN A 14 -22.47 -5.95 -4.36
N TYR A 15 -23.63 -5.75 -3.74
CA TYR A 15 -24.63 -4.82 -4.24
C TYR A 15 -24.12 -3.38 -4.16
N TYR A 16 -23.49 -2.99 -3.08
CA TYR A 16 -22.93 -1.64 -2.88
C TYR A 16 -21.82 -1.35 -3.89
N PHE A 17 -20.91 -2.30 -4.14
CA PHE A 17 -19.84 -2.16 -5.13
C PHE A 17 -20.35 -2.11 -6.59
N ARG A 18 -21.39 -2.86 -6.92
CA ARG A 18 -21.93 -2.88 -8.29
C ARG A 18 -22.80 -1.65 -8.65
N HIS A 19 -23.30 -0.92 -7.67
CA HIS A 19 -24.23 0.19 -7.86
C HIS A 19 -23.63 1.57 -7.57
N MET A 20 -22.36 1.66 -7.20
CA MET A 20 -21.62 2.90 -7.27
C MET A 20 -21.35 3.21 -8.74
N ASN A 21 -22.16 4.12 -9.28
CA ASN A 21 -22.22 4.48 -10.70
C ASN A 21 -20.86 5.04 -11.18
N PRO A 22 -20.15 4.40 -12.14
CA PRO A 22 -18.91 4.91 -12.69
C PRO A 22 -19.07 6.17 -13.57
N ASN A 23 -20.30 6.68 -13.74
CA ASN A 23 -20.62 7.76 -14.67
C ASN A 23 -21.02 9.10 -14.03
N GLN A 24 -20.71 9.36 -12.77
CA GLN A 24 -20.79 10.74 -12.29
C GLN A 24 -19.53 11.50 -12.73
N SER A 25 -19.67 12.24 -13.81
CA SER A 25 -18.70 13.22 -14.30
C SER A 25 -18.40 14.24 -13.18
N THR A 26 -17.18 14.22 -12.68
CA THR A 26 -16.68 15.28 -11.80
C THR A 26 -16.54 16.58 -12.59
N PRO A 27 -16.89 17.76 -12.03
CA PRO A 27 -16.81 19.04 -12.71
C PRO A 27 -15.39 19.61 -12.85
N TYR A 28 -14.36 18.83 -12.58
CA TYR A 28 -12.99 19.25 -12.82
C TYR A 28 -12.47 18.58 -14.08
N SER A 29 -12.37 19.36 -15.17
CA SER A 29 -11.66 18.97 -16.38
C SER A 29 -10.15 18.89 -16.07
N TYR A 30 -9.71 17.78 -15.49
CA TYR A 30 -8.31 17.45 -15.37
C TYR A 30 -7.85 16.94 -16.73
N GLN A 31 -6.98 17.70 -17.40
CA GLN A 31 -6.25 17.19 -18.55
C GLN A 31 -5.23 16.18 -18.03
N PRO A 32 -5.39 14.87 -18.28
CA PRO A 32 -4.37 13.92 -17.90
C PRO A 32 -3.11 14.23 -18.72
N TYR A 33 -1.97 14.40 -18.07
CA TYR A 33 -0.70 14.28 -18.74
C TYR A 33 -0.64 12.87 -19.34
N HIS A 34 -0.88 12.76 -20.63
CA HIS A 34 -0.65 11.54 -21.37
C HIS A 34 0.85 11.24 -21.29
N PHE A 35 1.25 10.32 -20.44
CA PHE A 35 2.51 9.63 -20.63
C PHE A 35 2.36 8.82 -21.91
N ASN A 36 2.99 9.30 -22.98
CA ASN A 36 3.07 8.54 -24.22
C ASN A 36 3.70 7.20 -23.92
N ASN A 37 2.95 6.13 -24.12
CA ASN A 37 3.39 4.74 -23.97
C ASN A 37 4.49 4.35 -24.99
N GLU A 38 4.88 5.25 -25.87
CA GLU A 38 5.90 5.03 -26.90
C GLU A 38 7.32 4.87 -26.35
N TYR A 39 7.57 5.25 -25.08
CA TYR A 39 8.90 5.11 -24.48
C TYR A 39 9.25 3.68 -24.02
N TYR A 40 8.32 2.73 -24.12
CA TYR A 40 8.54 1.36 -23.61
C TYR A 40 8.75 0.29 -24.69
N THR A 41 8.69 0.62 -25.97
CA THR A 41 8.74 -0.36 -27.06
C THR A 41 9.98 -0.34 -27.93
N ASN A 42 10.96 0.51 -27.72
CA ASN A 42 12.20 0.48 -28.49
C ASN A 42 13.30 -0.30 -27.78
N THR A 43 13.28 -1.61 -27.96
CA THR A 43 14.45 -2.46 -27.79
C THR A 43 15.47 -2.10 -28.89
N THR A 44 16.56 -1.59 -28.44
CA THR A 44 17.76 -1.17 -29.11
C THR A 44 18.29 -2.14 -30.17
N GLN A 45 18.38 -1.67 -31.39
CA GLN A 45 19.36 -2.18 -32.37
C GLN A 45 20.52 -1.21 -32.65
N ASN A 46 20.62 -0.09 -31.97
CA ASN A 46 21.76 0.83 -32.15
C ASN A 46 22.14 1.43 -30.81
N GLY A 47 23.12 0.91 -30.16
CA GLY A 47 23.95 1.36 -29.03
C GLY A 47 23.82 2.79 -28.45
N LEU A 48 22.65 3.42 -28.59
CA LEU A 48 22.34 4.71 -28.00
C LEU A 48 21.84 4.44 -26.56
N ILE A 49 22.64 4.87 -25.61
CA ILE A 49 22.28 4.85 -24.18
C ILE A 49 21.07 5.76 -24.01
N ASP A 50 19.96 5.22 -23.53
CA ASP A 50 18.78 6.00 -23.17
C ASP A 50 19.18 7.04 -22.09
N HIS A 51 18.92 8.30 -22.35
CA HIS A 51 19.20 9.38 -21.40
C HIS A 51 18.49 9.19 -20.08
N ASN A 52 17.34 8.48 -20.05
CA ASN A 52 16.66 8.08 -18.83
C ASN A 52 17.46 7.02 -18.06
N ASP A 53 18.08 6.04 -18.73
CA ASP A 53 18.97 5.06 -18.09
C ASP A 53 20.21 5.75 -17.46
N LEU A 54 20.74 6.80 -18.07
CA LEU A 54 21.84 7.59 -17.51
C LEU A 54 21.40 8.37 -16.27
N TYR A 55 20.19 8.95 -16.28
CA TYR A 55 19.64 9.64 -15.10
C TYR A 55 19.41 8.69 -13.93
N PHE A 56 18.89 7.49 -14.20
CA PHE A 56 18.67 6.45 -13.17
C PHE A 56 19.98 5.89 -12.61
N ARG A 57 21.05 5.82 -13.41
CA ARG A 57 22.38 5.36 -12.96
C ARG A 57 23.14 6.40 -12.11
N GLN A 58 22.78 7.68 -12.19
CA GLN A 58 23.51 8.76 -11.50
C GLN A 58 23.14 8.89 -10.01
N HIS A 59 21.99 8.35 -9.55
CA HIS A 59 21.53 8.54 -8.17
C HIS A 59 21.03 7.23 -7.58
N ILE A 60 21.94 6.55 -6.86
CA ILE A 60 21.56 5.36 -6.07
C ILE A 60 20.64 5.82 -4.95
N LEU A 61 19.40 5.30 -4.93
CA LEU A 61 18.44 5.52 -3.86
C LEU A 61 18.44 4.32 -2.92
N THR A 62 18.19 4.57 -1.63
CA THR A 62 17.98 3.54 -0.63
C THR A 62 16.50 3.49 -0.27
N PHE A 63 15.86 2.38 -0.61
CA PHE A 63 14.44 2.13 -0.32
C PHE A 63 14.27 1.25 0.91
N VAL A 64 13.32 1.63 1.77
CA VAL A 64 12.79 0.76 2.82
C VAL A 64 11.30 0.56 2.52
N LEU A 65 10.88 -0.68 2.22
CA LEU A 65 9.55 -1.02 1.72
C LEU A 65 8.75 -1.73 2.81
N ILE A 66 7.65 -1.11 3.24
CA ILE A 66 6.77 -1.60 4.30
C ILE A 66 5.51 -2.17 3.67
N HIS A 67 5.26 -3.47 3.87
CA HIS A 67 4.13 -4.17 3.28
C HIS A 67 2.79 -3.83 3.95
N GLY A 68 1.70 -4.19 3.27
CA GLY A 68 0.33 -4.03 3.78
C GLY A 68 -0.14 -5.20 4.65
N SER A 69 -1.40 -5.13 5.06
CA SER A 69 -2.09 -6.20 5.78
C SER A 69 -2.11 -7.51 4.99
N TRP A 70 -2.19 -8.63 5.70
CA TRP A 70 -2.17 -10.01 5.16
C TRP A 70 -0.93 -10.39 4.37
N ALA A 71 0.02 -9.47 4.18
CA ALA A 71 1.26 -9.69 3.46
C ALA A 71 2.44 -9.90 4.41
N ASP A 72 3.60 -10.16 3.81
CA ASP A 72 4.90 -10.22 4.46
C ASP A 72 5.98 -9.66 3.51
N PRO A 73 7.27 -9.65 3.86
CA PRO A 73 8.32 -9.14 2.99
C PRO A 73 8.36 -9.76 1.59
N THR A 74 7.84 -10.98 1.41
CA THR A 74 7.83 -11.66 0.10
C THR A 74 6.93 -10.96 -0.93
N PHE A 75 5.96 -10.16 -0.47
CA PHE A 75 5.16 -9.28 -1.33
C PHE A 75 6.05 -8.39 -2.21
N TRP A 76 7.18 -7.94 -1.66
CA TRP A 76 8.11 -7.05 -2.33
C TRP A 76 9.14 -7.74 -3.23
N ASN A 77 9.26 -9.08 -3.22
CA ASN A 77 10.36 -9.80 -3.85
C ASN A 77 10.60 -9.40 -5.31
N GLY A 78 9.53 -9.39 -6.12
CA GLY A 78 9.63 -9.00 -7.53
C GLY A 78 10.05 -7.53 -7.70
N ILE A 79 9.39 -6.64 -6.98
CA ILE A 79 9.63 -5.19 -7.03
C ILE A 79 11.04 -4.87 -6.52
N ALA A 80 11.46 -5.45 -5.40
CA ALA A 80 12.80 -5.27 -4.85
C ALA A 80 13.87 -5.80 -5.80
N GLY A 81 13.61 -6.91 -6.50
CA GLY A 81 14.48 -7.44 -7.54
C GLY A 81 14.67 -6.44 -8.68
N GLU A 82 13.58 -5.83 -9.17
CA GLU A 82 13.65 -4.83 -10.24
C GLU A 82 14.36 -3.53 -9.78
N LEU A 83 14.07 -3.05 -8.57
CA LEU A 83 14.77 -1.89 -8.01
C LEU A 83 16.29 -2.14 -7.87
N ARG A 84 16.70 -3.35 -7.44
CA ARG A 84 18.13 -3.73 -7.36
C ARG A 84 18.78 -3.82 -8.75
N LYS A 85 18.06 -4.33 -9.76
CA LYS A 85 18.54 -4.32 -11.17
C LYS A 85 18.75 -2.90 -11.70
N MET A 86 17.97 -1.92 -11.22
CA MET A 86 18.16 -0.51 -11.51
C MET A 86 19.32 0.12 -10.72
N GLY A 87 20.03 -0.63 -9.87
CA GLY A 87 21.17 -0.16 -9.09
C GLY A 87 20.82 0.42 -7.72
N HIS A 88 19.59 0.30 -7.25
CA HIS A 88 19.16 0.84 -5.97
C HIS A 88 19.38 -0.14 -4.81
N ILE A 89 19.51 0.38 -3.59
CA ILE A 89 19.58 -0.39 -2.35
C ILE A 89 18.16 -0.57 -1.83
N VAL A 90 17.79 -1.82 -1.47
CA VAL A 90 16.41 -2.13 -1.08
C VAL A 90 16.37 -3.00 0.16
N HIS A 91 15.61 -2.53 1.14
CA HIS A 91 15.32 -3.19 2.41
C HIS A 91 13.83 -3.50 2.50
N THR A 92 13.51 -4.71 2.97
CA THR A 92 12.12 -5.18 3.15
C THR A 92 12.00 -5.81 4.54
N PRO A 93 11.89 -5.00 5.62
CA PRO A 93 11.84 -5.54 6.97
C PRO A 93 10.59 -6.38 7.20
N GLN A 94 10.73 -7.42 8.03
CA GLN A 94 9.62 -8.21 8.55
C GLN A 94 8.90 -7.42 9.63
N LEU A 95 7.57 -7.38 9.54
CA LEU A 95 6.74 -6.78 10.59
C LEU A 95 6.31 -7.85 11.60
N PRO A 96 6.31 -7.55 12.91
CA PRO A 96 5.75 -8.44 13.93
C PRO A 96 4.30 -8.82 13.63
N GLY A 97 3.95 -10.05 13.93
CA GLY A 97 2.61 -10.59 13.68
C GLY A 97 2.32 -11.02 12.25
N HIS A 98 3.26 -10.84 11.30
CA HIS A 98 3.07 -11.14 9.89
C HIS A 98 3.97 -12.29 9.41
N GLY A 99 3.68 -12.83 8.23
CA GLY A 99 4.44 -13.95 7.66
C GLY A 99 4.44 -15.17 8.55
N THR A 100 5.61 -15.67 8.90
CA THR A 100 5.79 -16.86 9.74
C THR A 100 5.60 -16.61 11.24
N ASP A 101 5.48 -15.33 11.66
CA ASP A 101 5.23 -14.99 13.06
C ASP A 101 3.81 -15.37 13.47
N LYS A 102 3.73 -16.29 14.44
CA LYS A 102 2.46 -16.79 14.98
C LYS A 102 1.89 -15.91 16.08
N ASN A 103 2.67 -14.98 16.63
CA ASN A 103 2.18 -14.07 17.67
C ASN A 103 1.29 -13.00 17.03
N LYS A 104 -0.02 -13.13 17.17
CA LYS A 104 -1.00 -12.14 16.70
C LYS A 104 -1.33 -11.06 17.73
N ASN A 105 -0.82 -11.19 18.94
CA ASN A 105 -0.98 -10.19 20.00
C ASN A 105 0.11 -9.10 19.85
N VAL A 106 0.00 -8.31 18.79
CA VAL A 106 0.92 -7.21 18.49
C VAL A 106 0.14 -5.92 18.33
N THR A 107 0.77 -4.81 18.72
CA THR A 107 0.21 -3.46 18.61
C THR A 107 0.80 -2.72 17.42
N HIS A 108 0.14 -1.64 16.98
CA HIS A 108 0.70 -0.75 15.96
C HIS A 108 2.05 -0.15 16.42
N ALA A 109 2.15 0.16 17.73
CA ALA A 109 3.40 0.67 18.32
C ALA A 109 4.54 -0.36 18.22
N MET A 110 4.29 -1.65 18.48
CA MET A 110 5.30 -2.72 18.34
C MET A 110 5.77 -2.85 16.89
N ILE A 111 4.86 -2.78 15.93
CA ILE A 111 5.18 -2.82 14.49
C ILE A 111 6.02 -1.60 14.11
N THR A 112 5.60 -0.40 14.50
CA THR A 112 6.35 0.84 14.25
C THR A 112 7.76 0.75 14.83
N GLN A 113 7.88 0.32 16.09
CA GLN A 113 9.16 0.22 16.78
C GLN A 113 10.10 -0.76 16.07
N SER A 114 9.62 -1.89 15.58
CA SER A 114 10.44 -2.85 14.83
C SER A 114 11.07 -2.24 13.57
N VAL A 115 10.33 -1.37 12.85
CA VAL A 115 10.85 -0.66 11.67
C VAL A 115 11.88 0.40 12.08
N VAL A 116 11.61 1.14 13.16
CA VAL A 116 12.54 2.14 13.72
C VAL A 116 13.86 1.46 14.11
N GLU A 117 13.79 0.34 14.81
CA GLU A 117 14.96 -0.44 15.21
C GLU A 117 15.72 -0.99 14.00
N TYR A 118 15.01 -1.51 13.00
CA TYR A 118 15.65 -1.96 11.77
C TYR A 118 16.43 -0.85 11.08
N ILE A 119 15.82 0.31 10.85
CA ILE A 119 16.46 1.47 10.21
C ILE A 119 17.67 1.95 11.01
N THR A 120 17.54 1.97 12.33
CA THR A 120 18.60 2.45 13.23
C THR A 120 19.75 1.46 13.29
N THR A 121 19.49 0.17 13.47
CA THR A 121 20.50 -0.90 13.56
C THR A 121 21.27 -1.04 12.25
N GLN A 122 20.60 -0.92 11.10
CA GLN A 122 21.25 -0.91 9.80
C GLN A 122 21.91 0.44 9.47
N ASN A 123 21.82 1.42 10.37
CA ASN A 123 22.32 2.80 10.21
C ASN A 123 21.90 3.45 8.89
N LEU A 124 20.66 3.21 8.43
CA LEU A 124 20.14 3.76 7.17
C LEU A 124 19.88 5.25 7.32
N LYS A 125 20.23 6.01 6.28
CA LYS A 125 20.03 7.46 6.17
C LYS A 125 19.64 7.83 4.74
N ASN A 126 19.02 9.00 4.56
CA ASN A 126 18.52 9.49 3.28
C ASN A 126 17.63 8.47 2.56
N ILE A 127 16.82 7.74 3.33
CA ILE A 127 15.98 6.67 2.81
C ILE A 127 14.71 7.21 2.15
N ILE A 128 14.26 6.49 1.12
CA ILE A 128 12.89 6.59 0.60
C ILE A 128 12.09 5.52 1.35
N LEU A 129 11.24 5.97 2.26
CA LEU A 129 10.40 5.07 3.05
C LEU A 129 9.05 4.90 2.35
N VAL A 130 8.77 3.68 1.89
CA VAL A 130 7.60 3.35 1.08
C VAL A 130 6.63 2.51 1.92
N GLY A 131 5.38 2.93 2.01
CA GLY A 131 4.31 2.16 2.66
C GLY A 131 3.23 1.79 1.65
N HIS A 132 2.92 0.50 1.57
CA HIS A 132 1.78 -0.01 0.82
C HIS A 132 0.63 -0.32 1.79
N SER A 133 -0.59 0.10 1.47
CA SER A 133 -1.78 -0.24 2.26
C SER A 133 -1.61 0.12 3.75
N PHE A 134 -1.73 -0.86 4.68
CA PHE A 134 -1.42 -0.72 6.11
C PHE A 134 -0.07 -0.05 6.37
N GLY A 135 0.95 -0.38 5.56
CA GLY A 135 2.28 0.21 5.68
C GLY A 135 2.28 1.73 5.67
N GLY A 136 1.24 2.39 5.13
CA GLY A 136 1.11 3.84 5.16
C GLY A 136 1.01 4.41 6.58
N SER A 137 0.17 3.82 7.44
CA SER A 137 0.06 4.24 8.85
C SER A 137 1.35 3.97 9.63
N VAL A 138 2.05 2.87 9.29
CA VAL A 138 3.35 2.55 9.90
C VAL A 138 4.39 3.61 9.54
N ILE A 139 4.52 3.97 8.25
CA ILE A 139 5.52 4.98 7.86
C ILE A 139 5.20 6.37 8.39
N GLN A 140 3.92 6.70 8.66
CA GLN A 140 3.58 7.94 9.37
C GLN A 140 4.23 7.96 10.76
N LYS A 141 4.08 6.88 11.54
CA LYS A 141 4.63 6.78 12.90
C LYS A 141 6.16 6.65 12.93
N VAL A 142 6.76 5.96 11.95
CA VAL A 142 8.22 5.88 11.80
C VAL A 142 8.81 7.26 11.49
N ALA A 143 8.15 8.05 10.64
CA ALA A 143 8.61 9.37 10.27
C ALA A 143 8.67 10.35 11.45
N GLU A 144 7.76 10.23 12.41
CA GLU A 144 7.79 11.04 13.63
C GLU A 144 9.05 10.78 14.48
N GLN A 145 9.54 9.52 14.47
CA GLN A 145 10.67 9.11 15.31
C GLN A 145 12.03 9.29 14.60
N LEU A 146 12.06 9.24 13.28
CA LEU A 146 13.29 9.27 12.48
C LEU A 146 13.26 10.32 11.34
N PRO A 147 12.79 11.57 11.57
CA PRO A 147 12.60 12.54 10.50
C PRO A 147 13.91 12.82 9.75
N ASP A 148 15.05 12.89 10.43
CA ASP A 148 16.36 13.21 9.87
C ASP A 148 16.96 12.07 9.04
N ARG A 149 16.40 10.86 9.09
CA ARG A 149 16.86 9.73 8.29
C ARG A 149 16.08 9.54 7.00
N ILE A 150 14.93 10.21 6.86
CA ILE A 150 13.99 10.02 5.77
C ILE A 150 14.10 11.18 4.76
N LYS A 151 14.52 10.86 3.54
CA LYS A 151 14.57 11.80 2.42
C LYS A 151 13.17 12.08 1.87
N ARG A 152 12.32 11.05 1.77
CA ARG A 152 10.96 11.13 1.22
C ARG A 152 10.09 9.98 1.72
N LEU A 153 8.82 10.28 1.93
CA LEU A 153 7.78 9.30 2.18
C LEU A 153 7.02 9.01 0.88
N VAL A 154 6.79 7.74 0.60
CA VAL A 154 5.99 7.30 -0.55
C VAL A 154 4.84 6.43 -0.05
N PHE A 155 3.62 6.88 -0.28
CA PHE A 155 2.39 6.18 0.02
C PHE A 155 1.86 5.54 -1.25
N TRP A 156 1.78 4.22 -1.31
CA TRP A 156 1.23 3.51 -2.46
C TRP A 156 -0.10 2.86 -2.07
N ASN A 157 -1.22 3.40 -2.58
CA ASN A 157 -2.59 3.01 -2.22
C ASN A 157 -2.64 2.66 -0.71
N ALA A 158 -2.32 3.64 0.12
CA ALA A 158 -1.93 3.42 1.51
C ALA A 158 -2.75 4.27 2.47
N PHE A 159 -2.92 3.76 3.69
CA PHE A 159 -3.60 4.48 4.76
C PHE A 159 -2.80 5.70 5.19
N ILE A 160 -3.47 6.85 5.15
CA ILE A 160 -2.99 8.12 5.68
C ILE A 160 -4.04 8.56 6.70
N LEU A 161 -3.73 8.36 7.97
CA LEU A 161 -4.65 8.63 9.06
C LEU A 161 -4.47 10.06 9.57
N LYS A 162 -5.56 10.69 9.99
CA LYS A 162 -5.52 11.94 10.78
C LYS A 162 -5.20 11.61 12.23
N ASP A 163 -4.83 12.65 12.98
CA ASP A 163 -4.66 12.52 14.43
C ASP A 163 -5.92 12.00 15.12
N GLY A 164 -5.75 10.97 15.95
CA GLY A 164 -6.83 10.30 16.67
C GLY A 164 -7.67 9.32 15.85
N GLU A 165 -7.33 9.07 14.57
CA GLU A 165 -7.99 8.04 13.76
C GLU A 165 -7.30 6.68 13.87
N SER A 166 -8.07 5.63 13.61
CA SER A 166 -7.60 4.26 13.35
C SER A 166 -7.80 3.88 11.88
N MET A 167 -7.17 2.79 11.45
CA MET A 167 -7.45 2.25 10.11
C MET A 167 -8.90 1.78 9.97
N ALA A 168 -9.47 1.20 11.02
CA ALA A 168 -10.86 0.76 11.01
C ALA A 168 -11.84 1.90 10.69
N ASP A 169 -11.54 3.14 11.11
CA ASP A 169 -12.36 4.32 10.82
C ASP A 169 -12.37 4.67 9.32
N GLN A 170 -11.46 4.10 8.51
CA GLN A 170 -11.35 4.38 7.07
C GLN A 170 -12.21 3.45 6.20
N PHE A 171 -12.91 2.52 6.81
CA PHE A 171 -13.85 1.64 6.11
C PHE A 171 -15.29 2.13 6.26
N PRO A 172 -16.15 1.95 5.25
CA PRO A 172 -17.59 2.11 5.44
C PRO A 172 -18.09 1.23 6.60
N PRO A 173 -19.13 1.64 7.34
CA PRO A 173 -19.59 0.93 8.55
C PRO A 173 -19.79 -0.59 8.37
N GLN A 174 -20.34 -1.01 7.22
CA GLN A 174 -20.53 -2.43 6.92
C GLN A 174 -19.21 -3.18 6.72
N GLY A 175 -18.23 -2.54 6.06
CA GLY A 175 -16.88 -3.09 5.87
C GLY A 175 -16.15 -3.20 7.20
N GLN A 176 -16.23 -2.18 8.04
CA GLN A 176 -15.68 -2.21 9.39
C GLN A 176 -16.29 -3.36 10.22
N GLN A 177 -17.62 -3.47 10.25
CA GLN A 177 -18.32 -4.54 10.97
C GLN A 177 -17.91 -5.93 10.45
N PHE A 178 -17.76 -6.09 9.14
CA PHE A 178 -17.35 -7.35 8.53
C PHE A 178 -15.92 -7.73 8.97
N ILE A 179 -14.95 -6.84 8.81
CA ILE A 179 -13.55 -7.09 9.16
C ILE A 179 -13.39 -7.39 10.66
N LEU A 180 -13.99 -6.57 11.52
CA LEU A 180 -13.93 -6.79 12.98
C LEU A 180 -14.70 -8.04 13.42
N GLY A 181 -15.78 -8.39 12.73
CA GLY A 181 -16.51 -9.63 12.97
C GLY A 181 -15.67 -10.88 12.70
N LEU A 182 -14.79 -10.85 11.69
CA LEU A 182 -13.84 -11.94 11.43
C LEU A 182 -12.84 -12.10 12.59
N ALA A 183 -12.32 -10.99 13.12
CA ALA A 183 -11.41 -11.01 14.27
C ALA A 183 -12.08 -11.63 15.52
N GLN A 184 -13.34 -11.28 15.79
CA GLN A 184 -14.08 -11.81 16.93
C GLN A 184 -14.33 -13.32 16.86
N GLN A 185 -14.36 -13.89 15.65
CA GLN A 185 -14.56 -15.33 15.42
C GLN A 185 -13.24 -16.11 15.48
N SER A 186 -12.09 -15.44 15.50
CA SER A 186 -10.78 -16.06 15.56
C SER A 186 -10.28 -16.19 17.00
N PRO A 187 -9.73 -17.36 17.41
CA PRO A 187 -9.25 -17.58 18.78
C PRO A 187 -8.11 -16.65 19.20
N ASP A 188 -7.31 -16.17 18.25
CA ASP A 188 -6.18 -15.28 18.46
C ASP A 188 -6.46 -13.84 17.99
N HIS A 189 -7.74 -13.53 17.75
CA HIS A 189 -8.20 -12.24 17.24
C HIS A 189 -7.54 -11.81 15.93
N SER A 190 -7.01 -12.75 15.15
CA SER A 190 -6.51 -12.47 13.81
C SER A 190 -7.63 -12.45 12.78
N ILE A 191 -7.38 -11.78 11.67
CA ILE A 191 -8.35 -11.63 10.58
C ILE A 191 -7.89 -12.44 9.38
N LYS A 192 -8.62 -13.48 9.03
CA LYS A 192 -8.47 -14.21 7.78
C LYS A 192 -9.63 -13.91 6.86
N LEU A 193 -9.34 -13.28 5.72
CA LEU A 193 -10.38 -12.96 4.75
C LEU A 193 -10.89 -14.21 4.04
N PRO A 194 -12.18 -14.33 3.74
CA PRO A 194 -12.69 -15.34 2.82
C PRO A 194 -12.09 -15.14 1.42
N PHE A 195 -11.77 -16.22 0.71
CA PHE A 195 -11.16 -16.14 -0.62
C PHE A 195 -12.03 -15.35 -1.62
N SER A 196 -13.34 -15.54 -1.61
CA SER A 196 -14.27 -14.82 -2.48
C SER A 196 -14.18 -13.30 -2.29
N TYR A 197 -14.12 -12.84 -1.03
CA TYR A 197 -13.95 -11.42 -0.73
C TYR A 197 -12.56 -10.93 -1.17
N PHE A 198 -11.50 -11.66 -0.81
CA PHE A 198 -10.13 -11.32 -1.17
C PHE A 198 -9.96 -11.16 -2.67
N ARG A 199 -10.53 -12.10 -3.47
CA ARG A 199 -10.46 -12.09 -4.92
C ARG A 199 -11.08 -10.83 -5.53
N GLU A 200 -12.27 -10.45 -5.08
CA GLU A 200 -13.00 -9.32 -5.66
C GLU A 200 -12.43 -7.96 -5.24
N VAL A 201 -11.77 -7.90 -4.08
CA VAL A 201 -11.38 -6.64 -3.44
C VAL A 201 -9.89 -6.34 -3.60
N PHE A 202 -9.02 -7.35 -3.45
CA PHE A 202 -7.56 -7.15 -3.42
C PHE A 202 -6.84 -7.62 -4.68
N VAL A 203 -7.43 -8.56 -5.43
CA VAL A 203 -6.82 -9.16 -6.63
C VAL A 203 -7.83 -9.22 -7.78
N ASN A 204 -8.61 -8.16 -7.93
CA ASN A 204 -9.72 -8.07 -8.90
C ASN A 204 -9.28 -8.10 -10.36
N LEU A 205 -8.01 -7.91 -10.66
CA LEU A 205 -7.43 -8.07 -12.01
C LEU A 205 -6.80 -9.46 -12.25
N ALA A 206 -6.75 -10.32 -11.23
CA ALA A 206 -6.18 -11.66 -11.37
C ALA A 206 -7.19 -12.66 -11.97
N ASP A 207 -6.69 -13.59 -12.78
CA ASP A 207 -7.43 -14.82 -13.06
C ASP A 207 -7.57 -15.69 -11.78
N LEU A 208 -8.45 -16.68 -11.83
CA LEU A 208 -8.75 -17.52 -10.67
C LEU A 208 -7.51 -18.21 -10.10
N GLN A 209 -6.64 -18.72 -10.97
CA GLN A 209 -5.43 -19.45 -10.58
C GLN A 209 -4.44 -18.50 -9.88
N THR A 210 -4.19 -17.34 -10.46
CA THR A 210 -3.32 -16.30 -9.90
C THR A 210 -3.88 -15.77 -8.59
N ALA A 211 -5.19 -15.50 -8.52
CA ALA A 211 -5.85 -15.06 -7.30
C ALA A 211 -5.69 -16.07 -6.17
N GLN A 212 -5.85 -17.37 -6.47
CA GLN A 212 -5.66 -18.43 -5.48
C GLN A 212 -4.20 -18.55 -5.01
N GLN A 213 -3.23 -18.38 -5.92
CA GLN A 213 -1.81 -18.38 -5.57
C GLN A 213 -1.46 -17.21 -4.64
N ILE A 214 -1.95 -16.01 -4.94
CA ILE A 214 -1.72 -14.84 -4.08
C ILE A 214 -2.39 -15.03 -2.73
N TYR A 215 -3.66 -15.50 -2.71
CA TYR A 215 -4.37 -15.77 -1.47
C TYR A 215 -3.65 -16.79 -0.57
N ASN A 216 -3.12 -17.86 -1.15
CA ASN A 216 -2.38 -18.89 -0.41
C ASN A 216 -1.06 -18.38 0.18
N SER A 217 -0.52 -17.26 -0.31
CA SER A 217 0.65 -16.60 0.26
C SER A 217 0.31 -15.58 1.37
N THR A 218 -0.99 -15.30 1.58
CA THR A 218 -1.39 -14.38 2.67
C THR A 218 -1.34 -15.07 4.03
N THR A 219 -1.15 -14.27 5.07
CA THR A 219 -1.20 -14.72 6.45
C THR A 219 -2.30 -13.96 7.21
N PRO A 220 -2.88 -14.55 8.26
CA PRO A 220 -3.87 -13.84 9.08
C PRO A 220 -3.30 -12.53 9.62
N GLU A 221 -4.08 -11.46 9.55
CA GLU A 221 -3.72 -10.12 10.01
C GLU A 221 -4.01 -9.95 11.50
N PRO A 222 -3.09 -9.41 12.31
CA PRO A 222 -3.40 -8.99 13.67
C PRO A 222 -4.48 -7.90 13.68
N SER A 223 -5.52 -8.03 14.50
CA SER A 223 -6.61 -7.05 14.49
C SER A 223 -6.34 -5.78 15.30
N ALA A 224 -5.53 -5.85 16.36
CA ALA A 224 -5.28 -4.71 17.22
C ALA A 224 -4.68 -3.51 16.47
N PRO A 225 -3.66 -3.66 15.60
CA PRO A 225 -3.10 -2.52 14.85
C PRO A 225 -4.11 -1.80 13.94
N LEU A 226 -5.18 -2.50 13.52
CA LEU A 226 -6.23 -1.92 12.68
C LEU A 226 -7.18 -1.00 13.45
N THR A 227 -7.34 -1.26 14.76
CA THR A 227 -8.31 -0.57 15.62
C THR A 227 -7.68 0.48 16.54
N GLU A 228 -6.36 0.44 16.71
CA GLU A 228 -5.66 1.43 17.52
C GLU A 228 -5.75 2.82 16.91
N LYS A 229 -6.12 3.79 17.74
CA LYS A 229 -6.11 5.20 17.37
C LYS A 229 -4.71 5.77 17.51
N LEU A 230 -4.23 6.43 16.46
CA LEU A 230 -2.87 6.94 16.44
C LEU A 230 -2.81 8.42 16.79
N ASP A 231 -1.91 8.81 17.68
CA ASP A 231 -1.48 10.21 17.83
C ASP A 231 -0.52 10.54 16.67
N LEU A 232 -0.93 11.42 15.78
CA LEU A 232 -0.23 11.80 14.56
C LEU A 232 0.05 13.32 14.48
N LYS A 233 -0.07 14.03 15.61
CA LYS A 233 0.18 15.48 15.66
C LYS A 233 1.58 15.83 15.17
N ALA A 234 2.58 15.05 15.59
CA ALA A 234 3.97 15.26 15.18
C ALA A 234 4.17 15.00 13.68
N PHE A 235 3.53 13.97 13.10
CA PHE A 235 3.60 13.69 11.66
C PHE A 235 3.17 14.88 10.81
N TYR A 236 2.10 15.56 11.21
CA TYR A 236 1.55 16.70 10.46
C TYR A 236 2.39 17.97 10.59
N GLN A 237 3.37 18.01 11.49
CA GLN A 237 4.36 19.09 11.60
C GLN A 237 5.62 18.83 10.75
N LEU A 238 5.79 17.62 10.23
CA LEU A 238 6.96 17.27 9.43
C LEU A 238 6.93 17.95 8.05
N THR A 239 8.09 18.44 7.64
CA THR A 239 8.33 19.00 6.30
C THR A 239 8.89 17.98 5.30
N THR A 240 9.07 16.73 5.73
CA THR A 240 9.55 15.64 4.88
C THR A 240 8.73 15.53 3.59
N PRO A 241 9.36 15.58 2.41
CA PRO A 241 8.68 15.47 1.12
C PRO A 241 7.85 14.19 1.02
N ARG A 242 6.67 14.30 0.41
CA ARG A 242 5.69 13.21 0.32
C ARG A 242 5.32 12.93 -1.13
N SER A 243 5.06 11.67 -1.43
CA SER A 243 4.52 11.23 -2.72
C SER A 243 3.39 10.24 -2.50
N PHE A 244 2.42 10.24 -3.40
CA PHE A 244 1.34 9.28 -3.41
C PHE A 244 1.27 8.58 -4.76
N ILE A 245 1.29 7.24 -4.75
CA ILE A 245 1.07 6.39 -5.91
C ILE A 245 -0.36 5.88 -5.83
N ASN A 246 -1.16 6.14 -6.87
CA ASN A 246 -2.54 5.69 -6.99
C ASN A 246 -2.68 4.73 -8.16
N LEU A 247 -2.98 3.46 -7.89
CA LEU A 247 -3.39 2.51 -8.91
C LEU A 247 -4.91 2.55 -9.05
N LEU A 248 -5.39 2.78 -10.26
CA LEU A 248 -6.79 3.15 -10.55
C LEU A 248 -7.78 2.02 -10.33
N GLU A 249 -7.37 0.77 -10.56
CA GLU A 249 -8.22 -0.40 -10.44
C GLU A 249 -8.19 -1.03 -9.05
N ASP A 250 -7.52 -0.37 -8.08
CA ASP A 250 -7.48 -0.82 -6.69
C ASP A 250 -8.81 -0.57 -5.99
N THR A 251 -9.50 -1.66 -5.67
CA THR A 251 -10.82 -1.67 -5.04
C THR A 251 -10.79 -2.05 -3.56
N ALA A 252 -9.60 -2.12 -2.94
CA ALA A 252 -9.46 -2.51 -1.54
C ALA A 252 -10.22 -1.59 -0.56
N ILE A 253 -10.36 -0.32 -0.91
CA ILE A 253 -11.30 0.61 -0.27
C ILE A 253 -12.12 1.29 -1.36
N PRO A 254 -13.45 1.40 -1.21
CA PRO A 254 -14.30 2.07 -2.19
C PRO A 254 -13.81 3.48 -2.51
N ALA A 255 -13.65 3.79 -3.79
CA ALA A 255 -13.23 5.12 -4.20
C ALA A 255 -14.34 6.16 -3.94
N GLY A 256 -13.97 7.33 -3.41
CA GLY A 256 -14.91 8.41 -3.15
C GLY A 256 -14.32 9.54 -2.30
N GLU A 257 -15.14 10.55 -2.05
CA GLU A 257 -14.76 11.68 -1.21
C GLU A 257 -14.74 11.34 0.29
N THR A 258 -15.57 10.39 0.71
CA THR A 258 -15.71 9.97 2.12
C THR A 258 -14.75 8.86 2.48
N TYR A 259 -14.44 7.99 1.54
CA TYR A 259 -13.55 6.84 1.69
C TYR A 259 -12.64 6.73 0.47
N GLY A 260 -11.64 5.86 0.55
CA GLY A 260 -10.77 5.54 -0.59
C GLY A 260 -9.39 6.16 -0.52
N TRP A 261 -8.55 5.67 -1.43
CA TRP A 261 -7.16 6.08 -1.51
C TRP A 261 -7.01 7.51 -2.02
N TYR A 262 -7.72 7.83 -3.10
CA TYR A 262 -7.71 9.15 -3.73
C TYR A 262 -9.15 9.56 -4.12
N PRO A 263 -9.56 10.80 -3.88
CA PRO A 263 -8.78 11.89 -3.23
C PRO A 263 -8.75 11.82 -1.68
N HIS A 264 -9.61 11.01 -1.04
CA HIS A 264 -9.88 11.07 0.40
C HIS A 264 -8.62 10.99 1.27
N MET A 265 -7.85 9.90 1.21
CA MET A 265 -6.65 9.77 2.04
C MET A 265 -5.49 10.61 1.52
N ALA A 266 -5.29 10.66 0.19
CA ALA A 266 -4.17 11.39 -0.39
C ALA A 266 -4.20 12.89 -0.07
N SER A 267 -5.39 13.51 -0.02
CA SER A 267 -5.54 14.95 0.30
C SER A 267 -4.99 15.33 1.69
N ARG A 268 -4.89 14.36 2.59
CA ARG A 268 -4.37 14.56 3.95
C ARG A 268 -2.85 14.80 3.98
N LEU A 269 -2.16 14.55 2.88
CA LEU A 269 -0.71 14.77 2.76
C LEU A 269 -0.33 16.24 2.59
N GLY A 270 -1.28 17.14 2.31
CA GLY A 270 -1.00 18.53 1.97
C GLY A 270 -0.37 18.63 0.59
N ILE A 271 0.85 19.18 0.49
CA ILE A 271 1.60 19.23 -0.78
C ILE A 271 2.33 17.91 -0.98
N PHE A 272 2.04 17.21 -2.07
CA PHE A 272 2.66 15.93 -2.39
C PHE A 272 2.81 15.74 -3.91
N ARG A 273 3.76 14.87 -4.29
CA ARG A 273 3.87 14.42 -5.68
C ARG A 273 2.84 13.32 -5.91
N PHE A 274 1.99 13.50 -6.92
CA PHE A 274 1.00 12.51 -7.32
C PHE A 274 1.50 11.69 -8.50
N ILE A 275 1.48 10.38 -8.37
CA ILE A 275 1.82 9.42 -9.42
C ILE A 275 0.59 8.52 -9.64
N GLN A 276 0.06 8.54 -10.83
CA GLN A 276 -1.06 7.66 -11.20
C GLN A 276 -0.57 6.51 -12.05
N GLY A 277 -1.13 5.33 -11.82
CA GLY A 277 -0.86 4.13 -12.58
C GLY A 277 -2.10 3.26 -12.71
N HIS A 278 -1.97 2.18 -13.49
CA HIS A 278 -2.99 1.15 -13.64
C HIS A 278 -2.60 -0.08 -12.83
N GLY A 279 -3.56 -0.72 -12.23
CA GLY A 279 -3.39 -1.94 -11.45
C GLY A 279 -4.31 -1.99 -10.24
N ASP A 280 -4.38 -3.17 -9.63
CA ASP A 280 -5.11 -3.44 -8.40
C ASP A 280 -4.18 -3.50 -7.18
N HIS A 281 -4.77 -3.87 -6.03
CA HIS A 281 -4.08 -3.80 -4.76
C HIS A 281 -2.88 -4.73 -4.64
N MET A 282 -2.97 -5.99 -5.14
CA MET A 282 -1.92 -6.99 -4.93
C MET A 282 -1.46 -7.70 -6.22
N THR A 283 -2.34 -7.90 -7.21
CA THR A 283 -1.98 -8.61 -8.45
C THR A 283 -0.87 -7.88 -9.20
N THR A 284 -0.93 -6.55 -9.24
CA THR A 284 0.03 -5.72 -9.97
C THR A 284 1.44 -5.83 -9.41
N ALA A 285 1.58 -5.92 -8.08
CA ALA A 285 2.87 -6.20 -7.43
C ALA A 285 3.48 -7.53 -7.89
N LYS A 286 2.63 -8.56 -8.05
CA LYS A 286 3.04 -9.92 -8.42
C LYS A 286 3.36 -10.06 -9.91
N LEU A 287 2.47 -9.53 -10.78
CA LEU A 287 2.55 -9.77 -12.21
C LEU A 287 3.29 -8.67 -12.99
N GLN A 288 3.40 -7.47 -12.45
CA GLN A 288 4.02 -6.30 -13.10
C GLN A 288 5.04 -5.61 -12.19
N PRO A 289 5.98 -6.35 -11.56
CA PRO A 289 6.89 -5.79 -10.55
C PRO A 289 7.78 -4.69 -11.12
N ARG A 290 8.20 -4.79 -12.39
CA ARG A 290 9.01 -3.77 -13.07
C ARG A 290 8.24 -2.45 -13.20
N LYS A 291 6.96 -2.50 -13.57
CA LYS A 291 6.10 -1.31 -13.65
C LYS A 291 6.00 -0.62 -12.30
N VAL A 292 5.72 -1.38 -11.24
CA VAL A 292 5.63 -0.83 -9.89
C VAL A 292 6.96 -0.26 -9.41
N ALA A 293 8.09 -0.93 -9.70
CA ALA A 293 9.42 -0.42 -9.39
C ALA A 293 9.67 0.96 -10.04
N HIS A 294 9.30 1.14 -11.31
CA HIS A 294 9.41 2.45 -11.98
C HIS A 294 8.53 3.53 -11.32
N LEU A 295 7.30 3.19 -10.92
CA LEU A 295 6.43 4.13 -10.20
C LEU A 295 7.06 4.54 -8.85
N ILE A 296 7.65 3.59 -8.12
CA ILE A 296 8.32 3.84 -6.83
C ILE A 296 9.56 4.72 -7.04
N VAL A 297 10.39 4.47 -8.05
CA VAL A 297 11.55 5.31 -8.36
C VAL A 297 11.10 6.73 -8.71
N ASN A 298 10.09 6.88 -9.57
CA ASN A 298 9.52 8.18 -9.93
C ASN A 298 8.96 8.93 -8.72
N ALA A 299 8.32 8.21 -7.80
CA ALA A 299 7.82 8.78 -6.57
C ALA A 299 8.95 9.17 -5.60
N GLY A 300 10.03 8.39 -5.56
CA GLY A 300 11.16 8.56 -4.63
C GLY A 300 12.20 9.60 -5.02
N ARG A 301 12.26 10.00 -6.29
CA ARG A 301 13.24 11.00 -6.79
C ARG A 301 12.98 12.41 -6.23
N ASP A 302 13.97 13.29 -6.37
CA ASP A 302 13.87 14.72 -6.03
C ASP A 302 12.91 15.47 -6.96
#